data_757a6aa5624d1d053b87cd3a7b7b3cc9
#
_entry.id   757a6aa5624d1d053b87cd3a7b7b3cc9
#
_cell.length_a   1.000
_cell.length_b   1.000
_cell.length_c   1.000
_cell.angle_alpha   90.00
_cell.angle_beta   90.00
_cell.angle_gamma   90.00
#
_symmetry.space_group_name_H-M   'P 1'
#
loop_
_entity.id
_entity.type
_entity.pdbx_description
1 polymer ?
#
loop_
_entity_poly.entity_id
_entity_poly.type
_entity_poly.pdbx_seq_one_letter_code
_entity_poly.pdbx_strand_id
1 'polypeptide(L)'
;MYKSILVPVDLAEADLAKPALTAAVELAKISNGSVRLVYVRSLVPVTYMEFVPADFDTEQQSDSEAKLAELAASLDLPEEQVSAKVLVGSVHGEVLAEAEASGADLIVIGSHEPGMLAYVIGSNASAIVRRAKCSVLVVR
;
A
#
# COMPACT_ATOMS: atom_id res chain seq x y z
N MET A 1 1.93 -18.13 10.99
CA MET A 1 1.22 -16.86 11.19
C MET A 1 1.78 -15.81 10.24
N TYR A 2 0.95 -14.98 9.67
CA TYR A 2 1.27 -13.90 8.74
C TYR A 2 1.91 -14.37 7.44
N LYS A 3 1.17 -15.22 6.72
CA LYS A 3 1.62 -15.74 5.43
C LYS A 3 1.19 -14.90 4.23
N SER A 4 0.25 -13.99 4.42
CA SER A 4 -0.22 -13.09 3.36
C SER A 4 -0.22 -11.67 3.90
N ILE A 5 0.81 -10.92 3.58
CA ILE A 5 1.06 -9.60 4.14
C ILE A 5 0.77 -8.54 3.09
N LEU A 6 -0.08 -7.57 3.44
CA LEU A 6 -0.42 -6.44 2.57
C LEU A 6 0.24 -5.17 3.08
N VAL A 7 0.93 -4.45 2.20
CA VAL A 7 1.62 -3.21 2.55
C VAL A 7 1.17 -2.08 1.62
N PRO A 8 0.34 -1.16 2.12
CA PRO A 8 0.01 0.05 1.36
C PRO A 8 1.23 0.97 1.31
N VAL A 9 1.51 1.51 0.14
CA VAL A 9 2.60 2.47 -0.04
C VAL A 9 2.07 3.72 -0.74
N ASP A 10 2.68 4.86 -0.45
CA ASP A 10 2.44 6.09 -1.19
C ASP A 10 3.64 6.33 -2.10
N LEU A 11 3.43 6.22 -3.42
CA LEU A 11 4.54 6.37 -4.37
C LEU A 11 5.13 7.78 -4.39
N ALA A 12 4.36 8.80 -3.99
CA ALA A 12 4.87 10.16 -3.87
C ALA A 12 5.84 10.30 -2.69
N GLU A 13 5.71 9.46 -1.69
CA GLU A 13 6.51 9.47 -0.46
C GLU A 13 7.04 8.06 -0.17
N ALA A 14 7.64 7.44 -1.18
CA ALA A 14 8.09 6.05 -1.08
C ALA A 14 9.08 5.81 0.07
N ASP A 15 9.90 6.81 0.41
CA ASP A 15 10.85 6.69 1.51
C ASP A 15 10.17 6.48 2.87
N LEU A 16 8.96 7.01 3.04
CA LEU A 16 8.20 6.83 4.29
C LEU A 16 7.72 5.39 4.46
N ALA A 17 7.66 4.63 3.39
CA ALA A 17 7.24 3.23 3.44
C ALA A 17 8.38 2.27 3.83
N LYS A 18 9.63 2.71 3.81
CA LYS A 18 10.78 1.84 4.07
C LYS A 18 10.70 1.07 5.39
N PRO A 19 10.37 1.69 6.53
CA PRO A 19 10.26 0.92 7.78
C PRO A 19 9.20 -0.17 7.72
N ALA A 20 8.03 0.14 7.14
CA ALA A 20 6.95 -0.84 6.98
C ALA A 20 7.35 -1.98 6.03
N LEU A 21 8.01 -1.65 4.92
CA LEU A 21 8.48 -2.64 3.96
C LEU A 21 9.53 -3.56 4.59
N THR A 22 10.47 -2.99 5.34
CA THR A 22 11.49 -3.78 6.05
C THR A 22 10.84 -4.76 7.02
N ALA A 23 9.88 -4.29 7.83
CA ALA A 23 9.18 -5.15 8.78
C ALA A 23 8.41 -6.26 8.05
N ALA A 24 7.71 -5.92 6.96
CA ALA A 24 6.95 -6.90 6.20
C ALA A 24 7.85 -7.98 5.60
N VAL A 25 9.00 -7.59 5.02
CA VAL A 25 9.96 -8.52 4.45
C VAL A 25 10.52 -9.46 5.52
N GLU A 26 10.90 -8.93 6.67
CA GLU A 26 11.40 -9.75 7.77
C GLU A 26 10.38 -10.77 8.27
N LEU A 27 9.13 -10.34 8.43
CA LEU A 27 8.05 -11.23 8.82
C LEU A 27 7.78 -12.31 7.77
N ALA A 28 7.79 -11.93 6.49
CA ALA A 28 7.59 -12.88 5.40
C ALA A 28 8.71 -13.92 5.36
N LYS A 29 9.95 -13.53 5.65
CA LYS A 29 11.07 -14.49 5.72
C LYS A 29 10.87 -15.51 6.83
N ILE A 30 10.39 -15.05 7.99
CA ILE A 30 10.16 -15.94 9.13
C ILE A 30 9.03 -16.93 8.83
N SER A 31 7.95 -16.48 8.22
CA SER A 31 6.77 -17.30 7.97
C SER A 31 6.79 -18.05 6.64
N ASN A 32 7.77 -17.75 5.80
CA ASN A 32 7.78 -18.17 4.39
C ASN A 32 6.52 -17.71 3.66
N GLY A 33 6.10 -16.49 3.97
CA GLY A 33 4.88 -15.88 3.44
C GLY A 33 5.14 -15.00 2.24
N SER A 34 4.11 -14.32 1.78
CA SER A 34 4.17 -13.40 0.65
C SER A 34 3.85 -11.97 1.07
N VAL A 35 4.36 -11.02 0.30
CA VAL A 35 4.10 -9.59 0.48
C VAL A 35 3.44 -9.05 -0.77
N ARG A 36 2.33 -8.35 -0.59
CA ARG A 36 1.67 -7.63 -1.67
C ARG A 36 1.74 -6.13 -1.38
N LEU A 37 2.32 -5.39 -2.31
CA LEU A 37 2.33 -3.94 -2.26
C LEU A 37 1.07 -3.41 -2.94
N VAL A 38 0.43 -2.42 -2.34
CA VAL A 38 -0.69 -1.73 -2.98
C VAL A 38 -0.47 -0.23 -2.95
N TYR A 39 -0.82 0.41 -4.05
CA TYR A 39 -0.87 1.85 -4.16
C TYR A 39 -2.26 2.25 -4.59
N VAL A 40 -2.87 3.19 -3.87
CA VAL A 40 -4.22 3.65 -4.18
C VAL A 40 -4.13 5.04 -4.82
N ARG A 41 -4.57 5.13 -6.08
CA ARG A 41 -4.68 6.39 -6.80
C ARG A 41 -6.00 7.05 -6.43
N SER A 42 -5.96 8.37 -6.23
CA SER A 42 -7.19 9.14 -6.03
C SER A 42 -7.93 9.30 -7.35
N LEU A 43 -9.26 9.30 -7.28
CA LEU A 43 -10.09 9.61 -8.45
C LEU A 43 -9.94 11.09 -8.82
N VAL A 44 -9.87 11.36 -10.12
CA VAL A 44 -9.90 12.73 -10.61
C VAL A 44 -11.32 13.26 -10.43
N PRO A 45 -11.52 14.39 -9.73
CA PRO A 45 -12.86 14.97 -9.59
C PRO A 45 -13.50 15.25 -10.94
N VAL A 46 -14.79 14.96 -11.06
CA VAL A 46 -15.55 15.16 -12.31
C VAL A 46 -15.40 16.59 -12.85
N THR A 47 -15.33 17.58 -11.95
CA THR A 47 -15.17 18.99 -12.33
C THR A 47 -13.86 19.29 -13.05
N TYR A 48 -12.85 18.43 -12.93
CA TYR A 48 -11.54 18.59 -13.57
C TYR A 48 -11.36 17.70 -14.80
N MET A 49 -12.31 16.80 -15.10
CA MET A 49 -12.16 15.83 -16.19
C MET A 49 -11.96 16.49 -17.55
N GLU A 50 -12.59 17.65 -17.79
CA GLU A 50 -12.46 18.38 -19.05
C GLU A 50 -11.09 19.03 -19.27
N PHE A 51 -10.29 19.16 -18.19
CA PHE A 51 -8.99 19.79 -18.23
C PHE A 51 -7.82 18.79 -18.33
N VAL A 52 -8.11 17.50 -18.35
CA VAL A 52 -7.09 16.47 -18.45
C VAL A 52 -7.12 15.82 -19.84
N PRO A 53 -5.96 15.37 -20.37
CA PRO A 53 -5.93 14.64 -21.64
C PRO A 53 -6.78 13.38 -21.59
N ALA A 54 -7.29 12.96 -22.74
CA ALA A 54 -8.16 11.78 -22.82
C ALA A 54 -7.49 10.50 -22.32
N ASP A 55 -6.15 10.40 -22.45
CA ASP A 55 -5.35 9.25 -22.03
C ASP A 55 -4.71 9.42 -20.64
N PHE A 56 -5.05 10.50 -19.93
CA PHE A 56 -4.45 10.83 -18.63
C PHE A 56 -4.57 9.68 -17.63
N ASP A 57 -5.76 9.11 -17.49
CA ASP A 57 -5.98 8.03 -16.53
C ASP A 57 -5.18 6.78 -16.89
N THR A 58 -5.13 6.44 -18.18
CA THR A 58 -4.35 5.30 -18.66
C THR A 58 -2.86 5.50 -18.40
N GLU A 59 -2.34 6.71 -18.67
CA GLU A 59 -0.93 7.02 -18.41
C GLU A 59 -0.60 6.99 -16.92
N GLN A 60 -1.49 7.54 -16.07
CA GLN A 60 -1.31 7.51 -14.63
C GLN A 60 -1.31 6.08 -14.10
N GLN A 61 -2.20 5.25 -14.60
CA GLN A 61 -2.27 3.85 -14.21
C GLN A 61 -0.99 3.12 -14.60
N SER A 62 -0.56 3.27 -15.85
CA SER A 62 0.64 2.62 -16.37
C SER A 62 1.90 3.06 -15.62
N ASP A 63 2.03 4.37 -15.37
CA ASP A 63 3.16 4.93 -14.64
C ASP A 63 3.22 4.42 -13.20
N SER A 64 2.07 4.38 -12.53
CA SER A 64 1.96 3.88 -11.16
C SER A 64 2.29 2.39 -11.10
N GLU A 65 1.81 1.60 -12.05
CA GLU A 65 2.11 0.17 -12.10
C GLU A 65 3.60 -0.08 -12.27
N ALA A 66 4.26 0.69 -13.15
CA ALA A 66 5.70 0.57 -13.37
C ALA A 66 6.50 0.92 -12.11
N LYS A 67 6.15 2.01 -11.43
CA LYS A 67 6.82 2.43 -10.20
C LYS A 67 6.62 1.44 -9.06
N LEU A 68 5.40 0.94 -8.92
CA LEU A 68 5.11 -0.03 -7.87
C LEU A 68 5.81 -1.36 -8.13
N ALA A 69 5.86 -1.80 -9.38
CA ALA A 69 6.60 -3.00 -9.77
C ALA A 69 8.11 -2.87 -9.49
N GLU A 70 8.66 -1.70 -9.75
CA GLU A 70 10.07 -1.43 -9.45
C GLU A 70 10.34 -1.51 -7.95
N LEU A 71 9.46 -0.93 -7.15
CA LEU A 71 9.58 -1.01 -5.69
C LEU A 71 9.46 -2.46 -5.21
N ALA A 72 8.51 -3.21 -5.74
CA ALA A 72 8.32 -4.62 -5.41
C ALA A 72 9.57 -5.44 -5.76
N ALA A 73 10.17 -5.19 -6.92
CA ALA A 73 11.38 -5.88 -7.35
C ALA A 73 12.60 -5.57 -6.47
N SER A 74 12.57 -4.46 -5.73
CA SER A 74 13.65 -4.08 -4.82
C SER A 74 13.61 -4.82 -3.49
N LEU A 75 12.52 -5.52 -3.18
CA LEU A 75 12.38 -6.23 -1.91
C LEU A 75 13.24 -7.49 -1.89
N ASP A 76 13.85 -7.78 -0.74
CA ASP A 76 14.70 -8.94 -0.56
C ASP A 76 13.87 -10.21 -0.29
N LEU A 77 13.10 -10.61 -1.28
CA LEU A 77 12.27 -11.82 -1.27
C LEU A 77 12.28 -12.45 -2.66
N PRO A 78 12.06 -13.76 -2.76
CA PRO A 78 11.86 -14.39 -4.07
C PRO A 78 10.72 -13.75 -4.85
N GLU A 79 10.86 -13.67 -6.16
CA GLU A 79 9.86 -13.02 -7.02
C GLU A 79 8.45 -13.58 -6.83
N GLU A 80 8.33 -14.89 -6.64
CA GLU A 80 7.04 -15.58 -6.45
C GLU A 80 6.37 -15.22 -5.12
N GLN A 81 7.11 -14.62 -4.18
CA GLN A 81 6.57 -14.19 -2.89
C GLN A 81 6.19 -12.72 -2.85
N VAL A 82 6.36 -11.99 -3.96
CA VAL A 82 6.07 -10.56 -4.02
C VAL A 82 5.08 -10.29 -5.13
N SER A 83 4.07 -9.47 -4.84
CA SER A 83 3.13 -8.98 -5.85
C SER A 83 2.84 -7.51 -5.62
N ALA A 84 2.28 -6.86 -6.62
CA ALA A 84 1.97 -5.44 -6.57
C ALA A 84 0.66 -5.17 -7.29
N LYS A 85 -0.14 -4.25 -6.77
CA LYS A 85 -1.41 -3.89 -7.37
C LYS A 85 -1.70 -2.41 -7.17
N VAL A 86 -2.10 -1.74 -8.23
CA VAL A 86 -2.55 -0.36 -8.18
C VAL A 86 -4.08 -0.35 -8.13
N LEU A 87 -4.61 0.37 -7.15
CA LEU A 87 -6.05 0.50 -6.92
C LEU A 87 -6.46 1.95 -7.14
N VAL A 88 -7.75 2.20 -7.32
CA VAL A 88 -8.28 3.54 -7.51
C VAL A 88 -9.44 3.76 -6.55
N GLY A 89 -9.42 4.84 -5.78
CA GLY A 89 -10.48 5.17 -4.84
C GLY A 89 -9.95 5.82 -3.59
N SER A 90 -10.61 5.59 -2.47
CA SER A 90 -10.13 6.08 -1.17
C SER A 90 -9.08 5.11 -0.63
N VAL A 91 -8.03 5.65 0.00
CA VAL A 91 -6.90 4.84 0.45
C VAL A 91 -7.35 3.74 1.41
N HIS A 92 -7.95 4.10 2.54
CA HIS A 92 -8.34 3.09 3.53
C HIS A 92 -9.41 2.14 3.00
N GLY A 93 -10.37 2.64 2.22
CA GLY A 93 -11.43 1.80 1.66
C GLY A 93 -10.89 0.73 0.72
N GLU A 94 -10.01 1.11 -0.20
CA GLU A 94 -9.43 0.18 -1.17
C GLU A 94 -8.45 -0.79 -0.51
N VAL A 95 -7.66 -0.32 0.47
CA VAL A 95 -6.75 -1.20 1.21
C VAL A 95 -7.52 -2.28 1.96
N LEU A 96 -8.60 -1.90 2.65
CA LEU A 96 -9.43 -2.86 3.38
C LEU A 96 -10.09 -3.87 2.44
N ALA A 97 -10.60 -3.40 1.29
CA ALA A 97 -11.21 -4.26 0.30
C ALA A 97 -10.19 -5.25 -0.28
N GLU A 98 -8.99 -4.80 -0.59
CA GLU A 98 -7.95 -5.67 -1.12
C GLU A 98 -7.46 -6.67 -0.08
N ALA A 99 -7.39 -6.28 1.18
CA ALA A 99 -7.02 -7.21 2.25
C ALA A 99 -8.01 -8.38 2.33
N GLU A 100 -9.30 -8.10 2.21
CA GLU A 100 -10.31 -9.16 2.19
C GLU A 100 -10.23 -10.00 0.92
N ALA A 101 -10.13 -9.35 -0.24
CA ALA A 101 -10.10 -10.05 -1.53
C ALA A 101 -8.86 -10.94 -1.67
N SER A 102 -7.71 -10.53 -1.16
CA SER A 102 -6.46 -11.29 -1.26
C SER A 102 -6.27 -12.29 -0.13
N GLY A 103 -7.14 -12.28 0.87
CA GLY A 103 -6.98 -13.15 2.04
C GLY A 103 -5.80 -12.76 2.92
N ALA A 104 -5.47 -11.48 2.99
CA ALA A 104 -4.37 -11.01 3.82
C ALA A 104 -4.65 -11.29 5.30
N ASP A 105 -3.65 -11.78 6.02
CA ASP A 105 -3.75 -12.01 7.46
C ASP A 105 -2.98 -10.96 8.26
N LEU A 106 -2.27 -10.07 7.58
CA LEU A 106 -1.59 -8.94 8.19
C LEU A 106 -1.54 -7.76 7.22
N ILE A 107 -1.85 -6.58 7.73
CA ILE A 107 -1.59 -5.32 7.03
C ILE A 107 -0.46 -4.62 7.78
N VAL A 108 0.60 -4.22 7.09
CA VAL A 108 1.71 -3.47 7.68
C VAL A 108 1.68 -2.05 7.14
N ILE A 109 1.52 -1.08 8.01
CA ILE A 109 1.40 0.32 7.62
C ILE A 109 2.38 1.20 8.41
N GLY A 110 2.78 2.30 7.79
CA GLY A 110 3.48 3.36 8.51
C GLY A 110 2.49 4.24 9.26
N SER A 111 2.90 4.77 10.38
CA SER A 111 2.08 5.68 11.17
C SER A 111 2.20 7.13 10.71
N HIS A 112 3.24 7.43 9.96
CA HIS A 112 3.67 8.80 9.67
C HIS A 112 3.06 9.35 8.38
N GLU A 113 2.53 10.58 8.46
CA GLU A 113 2.18 11.37 7.28
C GLU A 113 3.07 12.62 7.28
N PRO A 114 3.43 13.16 6.08
CA PRO A 114 4.23 14.39 6.01
C PRO A 114 3.57 15.53 6.80
N GLY A 115 4.37 16.19 7.62
CA GLY A 115 3.92 17.33 8.42
C GLY A 115 3.18 16.97 9.71
N MET A 116 2.98 15.71 10.01
CA MET A 116 2.35 15.27 11.26
C MET A 116 3.38 15.07 12.36
N LEU A 117 2.92 15.21 13.61
CA LEU A 117 3.75 14.92 14.78
C LEU A 117 4.03 13.41 14.83
N ALA A 118 5.23 13.05 15.28
CA ALA A 118 5.69 11.66 15.25
C ALA A 118 4.83 10.68 16.06
N TYR A 119 4.10 11.17 17.05
CA TYR A 119 3.25 10.32 17.89
C TYR A 119 1.79 10.28 17.43
N VAL A 120 1.44 11.01 16.38
CA VAL A 120 0.08 11.02 15.83
C VAL A 120 0.01 10.03 14.69
N ILE A 121 -0.99 9.17 14.73
CA ILE A 121 -1.26 8.20 13.65
C ILE A 121 -2.05 8.90 12.54
N GLY A 122 -1.70 8.65 11.27
CA GLY A 122 -2.37 9.24 10.13
C GLY A 122 -3.83 8.79 10.00
N SER A 123 -4.66 9.57 9.30
CA SER A 123 -6.09 9.30 9.16
C SER A 123 -6.38 7.98 8.47
N ASN A 124 -5.64 7.64 7.42
CA ASN A 124 -5.80 6.35 6.73
C ASN A 124 -5.35 5.19 7.61
N ALA A 125 -4.21 5.33 8.29
CA ALA A 125 -3.73 4.31 9.22
C ALA A 125 -4.74 4.09 10.35
N SER A 126 -5.28 5.16 10.91
CA SER A 126 -6.29 5.08 11.95
C SER A 126 -7.55 4.33 11.48
N ALA A 127 -8.04 4.64 10.28
CA ALA A 127 -9.22 3.97 9.72
C ALA A 127 -8.95 2.48 9.47
N ILE A 128 -7.77 2.14 8.97
CA ILE A 128 -7.38 0.74 8.73
C ILE A 128 -7.34 -0.03 10.05
N VAL A 129 -6.69 0.54 11.07
CA VAL A 129 -6.61 -0.10 12.40
C VAL A 129 -8.00 -0.39 12.95
N ARG A 130 -8.93 0.57 12.82
CA ARG A 130 -10.27 0.41 13.40
C ARG A 130 -11.15 -0.56 12.64
N ARG A 131 -10.93 -0.74 11.33
CA ARG A 131 -11.86 -1.46 10.47
C ARG A 131 -11.34 -2.78 9.90
N ALA A 132 -10.05 -3.04 10.00
CA ALA A 132 -9.48 -4.28 9.46
C ALA A 132 -10.02 -5.50 10.21
N LYS A 133 -10.25 -6.57 9.45
CA LYS A 133 -10.66 -7.85 10.01
C LYS A 133 -9.47 -8.75 10.31
N CYS A 134 -8.28 -8.36 9.86
CA CYS A 134 -7.03 -9.06 10.13
C CYS A 134 -6.15 -8.24 11.07
N SER A 135 -5.00 -8.80 11.44
CA SER A 135 -4.01 -8.08 12.24
C SER A 135 -3.45 -6.87 11.48
N VAL A 136 -3.13 -5.82 12.20
CA VAL A 136 -2.52 -4.62 11.65
C VAL A 136 -1.29 -4.28 12.48
N LEU A 137 -0.14 -4.19 11.82
CA LEU A 137 1.11 -3.72 12.42
C LEU A 137 1.36 -2.29 11.98
N VAL A 138 1.42 -1.38 12.95
CA VAL A 138 1.73 0.03 12.70
C VAL A 138 3.20 0.25 13.02
N VAL A 139 3.98 0.62 12.01
CA VAL A 139 5.43 0.83 12.14
C VAL A 139 5.71 2.34 12.23
N ARG A 140 6.38 2.76 13.29
CA ARG A 140 6.72 4.16 13.52
C ARG A 140 8.06 4.54 12.94
#